data_1374a25e2ea88fb586470388e8560cc6
#
_entry.id   1374a25e2ea88fb586470388e8560cc6
#
_cell.length_a   1.000
_cell.length_b   1.000
_cell.length_c   1.000
_cell.angle_alpha   90.00
_cell.angle_beta   90.00
_cell.angle_gamma   90.00
#
_symmetry.space_group_name_H-M   'P 1'
#
loop_
_entity.id
_entity.type
_entity.pdbx_description
1 polymer ?
#
loop_
_entity_poly.entity_id
_entity_poly.type
_entity_poly.pdbx_seq_one_letter_code
_entity_poly.pdbx_strand_id
1 'polypeptide(L)'
;MNNVLKNALFLFFLWSALLSFPVLADTASESGRFKTLHEYALIADAAYQGEAEIEKVLAAQGYTLIVNEQLPGYAVIYFLATDDANKQQILSVRGTSNVENAMVDVAFQLLPNKHTGIKLHQGFAQSADYIFDKVKTRLNKDYHINTTGHSLGGAAALILAMYLDAGGYDVGKVITFGQPKVTNMSGSRKYSHLDVTRVVTPKDMVPLVPPLDPMDLMNMDIYWHLGTELVLLQGNTYSELEGVDSMMRATDFLNEMLTQKNLQHHYMTVYINLITPKLVNAKRVPYENDFSIYDWFGKSSE
;
A
#
# COMPACT_ATOMS: atom_id res chain seq x y z
N MET A 1 -2.62 40.37 -55.29
CA MET A 1 -3.25 39.21 -54.56
C MET A 1 -2.41 37.98 -54.81
N ASN A 2 -1.24 37.75 -54.15
CA ASN A 2 -0.50 36.47 -54.28
C ASN A 2 0.76 36.36 -53.39
N ASN A 3 0.91 37.17 -52.34
CA ASN A 3 2.09 37.06 -51.47
C ASN A 3 1.74 36.79 -49.97
N VAL A 4 0.47 36.65 -49.64
CA VAL A 4 0.05 36.37 -48.22
C VAL A 4 -0.12 34.88 -47.97
N LEU A 5 -0.33 34.04 -48.98
CA LEU A 5 -0.54 32.60 -48.83
C LEU A 5 0.75 31.75 -48.72
N LYS A 6 1.93 32.32 -49.11
CA LYS A 6 3.20 31.54 -49.00
C LYS A 6 3.88 31.61 -47.65
N ASN A 7 3.55 32.58 -46.81
CA ASN A 7 4.16 32.69 -45.48
C ASN A 7 3.36 31.94 -44.38
N ALA A 8 2.15 31.49 -44.65
CA ALA A 8 1.35 30.73 -43.69
C ALA A 8 1.70 29.21 -43.67
N LEU A 9 2.30 28.68 -44.75
CA LEU A 9 2.68 27.27 -44.82
C LEU A 9 4.08 26.97 -44.20
N PHE A 10 4.92 27.99 -43.98
CA PHE A 10 6.26 27.79 -43.42
C PHE A 10 6.31 27.83 -41.88
N LEU A 11 5.26 28.34 -41.25
CA LEU A 11 5.16 28.39 -39.79
C LEU A 11 4.47 27.14 -39.18
N PHE A 12 3.84 26.30 -40.00
CA PHE A 12 3.19 25.08 -39.51
C PHE A 12 4.12 23.86 -39.43
N PHE A 13 5.30 23.91 -40.06
CA PHE A 13 6.29 22.83 -40.06
C PHE A 13 7.37 22.95 -38.97
N LEU A 14 7.41 24.06 -38.22
CA LEU A 14 8.38 24.27 -37.14
C LEU A 14 7.83 23.95 -35.74
N TRP A 15 6.55 23.59 -35.63
CA TRP A 15 5.96 23.23 -34.31
C TRP A 15 5.75 21.73 -34.08
N SER A 16 6.10 20.89 -35.07
CA SER A 16 6.01 19.41 -34.92
C SER A 16 7.32 18.72 -34.49
N ALA A 17 8.39 19.49 -34.21
CA ALA A 17 9.69 18.91 -33.84
C ALA A 17 10.07 19.03 -32.35
N LEU A 18 9.14 19.45 -31.48
CA LEU A 18 9.40 19.64 -30.02
C LEU A 18 8.57 18.73 -29.10
N LEU A 19 8.04 17.62 -29.60
CA LEU A 19 7.32 16.63 -28.78
C LEU A 19 7.97 15.25 -28.84
N SER A 20 9.26 15.16 -28.52
CA SER A 20 9.93 13.87 -28.41
C SER A 20 11.05 13.90 -27.38
N PHE A 21 10.77 14.24 -26.12
CA PHE A 21 11.64 13.90 -25.00
C PHE A 21 10.81 13.82 -23.72
N PRO A 22 10.32 12.64 -23.31
CA PRO A 22 10.33 12.30 -21.90
C PRO A 22 10.60 10.82 -21.56
N VAL A 23 11.15 9.99 -22.45
CA VAL A 23 11.24 8.55 -22.16
C VAL A 23 12.41 8.18 -21.25
N LEU A 24 13.52 8.94 -21.24
CA LEU A 24 14.72 8.58 -20.46
C LEU A 24 14.70 9.11 -19.01
N ALA A 25 14.01 10.21 -18.73
CA ALA A 25 13.88 10.74 -17.37
C ALA A 25 12.92 9.90 -16.51
N ASP A 26 11.91 9.29 -17.13
CA ASP A 26 10.90 8.47 -16.46
C ASP A 26 11.47 7.13 -15.96
N THR A 27 12.32 6.47 -16.76
CA THR A 27 12.88 5.16 -16.39
C THR A 27 13.83 5.19 -15.18
N ALA A 28 14.61 6.25 -15.01
CA ALA A 28 15.50 6.40 -13.85
C ALA A 28 14.71 6.68 -12.57
N SER A 29 13.63 7.47 -12.65
CA SER A 29 12.69 7.74 -11.57
C SER A 29 11.96 6.48 -11.14
N GLU A 30 11.45 5.68 -12.07
CA GLU A 30 10.75 4.43 -11.81
C GLU A 30 11.67 3.37 -11.20
N SER A 31 12.91 3.24 -11.70
CA SER A 31 13.90 2.32 -11.12
C SER A 31 14.23 2.70 -9.66
N GLY A 32 14.38 3.98 -9.35
CA GLY A 32 14.56 4.47 -7.98
C GLY A 32 13.36 4.14 -7.07
N ARG A 33 12.16 4.32 -7.59
CA ARG A 33 10.92 3.97 -6.89
C ARG A 33 10.84 2.48 -6.56
N PHE A 34 11.09 1.60 -7.54
CA PHE A 34 11.06 0.16 -7.32
C PHE A 34 12.20 -0.32 -6.43
N LYS A 35 13.34 0.37 -6.39
CA LYS A 35 14.39 0.12 -5.39
C LYS A 35 13.86 0.37 -3.97
N THR A 36 13.20 1.50 -3.73
CA THR A 36 12.56 1.80 -2.43
C THR A 36 11.50 0.74 -2.08
N LEU A 37 10.62 0.37 -3.01
CA LEU A 37 9.62 -0.67 -2.79
C LEU A 37 10.24 -2.02 -2.41
N HIS A 38 11.36 -2.38 -3.05
CA HIS A 38 12.10 -3.60 -2.74
C HIS A 38 12.72 -3.56 -1.34
N GLU A 39 13.34 -2.44 -0.95
CA GLU A 39 13.89 -2.23 0.38
C GLU A 39 12.83 -2.39 1.45
N TYR A 40 11.66 -1.77 1.28
CA TYR A 40 10.53 -1.92 2.21
C TYR A 40 9.95 -3.34 2.20
N ALA A 41 9.94 -4.02 1.06
CA ALA A 41 9.51 -5.42 1.00
C ALA A 41 10.43 -6.35 1.80
N LEU A 42 11.75 -6.15 1.70
CA LEU A 42 12.72 -6.90 2.51
C LEU A 42 12.57 -6.61 4.01
N ILE A 43 12.33 -5.36 4.40
CA ILE A 43 12.08 -4.97 5.80
C ILE A 43 10.78 -5.59 6.31
N ALA A 44 9.71 -5.58 5.52
CA ALA A 44 8.43 -6.19 5.90
C ALA A 44 8.54 -7.73 6.00
N ASP A 45 9.31 -8.37 5.12
CA ASP A 45 9.58 -9.81 5.15
C ASP A 45 10.45 -10.21 6.35
N ALA A 46 11.45 -9.40 6.68
CA ALA A 46 12.33 -9.64 7.82
C ALA A 46 11.56 -9.75 9.16
N ALA A 47 10.41 -9.07 9.28
CA ALA A 47 9.55 -9.17 10.47
C ALA A 47 9.01 -10.59 10.72
N TYR A 48 9.07 -11.49 9.73
CA TYR A 48 8.69 -12.91 9.88
C TYR A 48 9.88 -13.78 10.30
N GLN A 49 11.08 -13.22 10.37
CA GLN A 49 12.33 -13.91 10.65
C GLN A 49 12.79 -13.70 12.10
N GLY A 50 13.91 -14.31 12.47
CA GLY A 50 14.58 -14.06 13.75
C GLY A 50 15.33 -12.73 13.77
N GLU A 51 15.64 -12.23 14.97
CA GLU A 51 16.27 -10.92 15.19
C GLU A 51 17.57 -10.72 14.40
N ALA A 52 18.42 -11.76 14.33
CA ALA A 52 19.67 -11.67 13.56
C ALA A 52 19.46 -11.39 12.05
N GLU A 53 18.39 -11.91 11.45
CA GLU A 53 18.06 -11.60 10.04
C GLU A 53 17.44 -10.21 9.92
N ILE A 54 16.63 -9.76 10.91
CA ILE A 54 16.13 -8.38 10.97
C ILE A 54 17.32 -7.40 10.99
N GLU A 55 18.27 -7.59 11.90
CA GLU A 55 19.47 -6.74 12.01
C GLU A 55 20.27 -6.70 10.72
N LYS A 56 20.47 -7.86 10.08
CA LYS A 56 21.20 -7.96 8.81
C LYS A 56 20.52 -7.20 7.68
N VAL A 57 19.19 -7.33 7.53
CA VAL A 57 18.41 -6.64 6.50
C VAL A 57 18.42 -5.13 6.76
N LEU A 58 18.27 -4.71 8.01
CA LEU A 58 18.32 -3.31 8.41
C LEU A 58 19.69 -2.68 8.17
N ALA A 59 20.77 -3.35 8.58
CA ALA A 59 22.14 -2.87 8.40
C ALA A 59 22.50 -2.67 6.91
N ALA A 60 22.02 -3.54 6.03
CA ALA A 60 22.20 -3.41 4.58
C ALA A 60 21.56 -2.15 4.01
N GLN A 61 20.61 -1.53 4.73
CA GLN A 61 19.88 -0.33 4.35
C GLN A 61 20.21 0.89 5.22
N GLY A 62 21.23 0.80 6.07
CA GLY A 62 21.69 1.90 6.92
C GLY A 62 20.92 2.06 8.23
N TYR A 63 20.02 1.15 8.57
CA TYR A 63 19.26 1.19 9.82
C TYR A 63 19.91 0.36 10.93
N THR A 64 19.71 0.83 12.17
CA THR A 64 20.06 0.10 13.39
C THR A 64 18.77 -0.24 14.15
N LEU A 65 18.64 -1.48 14.59
CA LEU A 65 17.50 -1.96 15.37
C LEU A 65 17.45 -1.28 16.75
N ILE A 66 16.28 -0.74 17.14
CA ILE A 66 16.02 -0.13 18.47
C ILE A 66 15.25 -1.10 19.35
N VAL A 67 14.20 -1.72 18.81
CA VAL A 67 13.31 -2.65 19.51
C VAL A 67 12.74 -3.67 18.54
N ASN A 68 12.60 -4.89 19.02
CA ASN A 68 11.90 -5.98 18.36
C ASN A 68 11.07 -6.71 19.43
N GLU A 69 9.75 -6.60 19.35
CA GLU A 69 8.85 -7.15 20.38
C GLU A 69 7.64 -7.83 19.75
N GLN A 70 7.14 -8.86 20.44
CA GLN A 70 5.85 -9.49 20.14
C GLN A 70 4.77 -8.96 21.09
N LEU A 71 3.58 -8.67 20.54
CA LEU A 71 2.42 -8.30 21.35
C LEU A 71 1.96 -9.49 22.20
N PRO A 72 1.82 -9.33 23.53
CA PRO A 72 1.28 -10.36 24.39
C PRO A 72 -0.15 -10.76 23.99
N GLY A 73 -0.39 -12.06 23.82
CA GLY A 73 -1.71 -12.58 23.44
C GLY A 73 -2.08 -12.43 21.96
N TYR A 74 -1.21 -11.82 21.14
CA TYR A 74 -1.40 -11.66 19.70
C TYR A 74 -0.20 -12.22 18.94
N ALA A 75 -0.45 -12.71 17.72
CA ALA A 75 0.62 -13.18 16.83
C ALA A 75 1.27 -12.02 16.05
N VAL A 76 1.17 -10.79 16.55
CA VAL A 76 1.73 -9.59 15.95
C VAL A 76 3.10 -9.31 16.54
N ILE A 77 4.09 -9.16 15.67
CA ILE A 77 5.45 -8.74 16.01
C ILE A 77 5.69 -7.39 15.34
N TYR A 78 6.44 -6.52 16.00
CA TYR A 78 6.88 -5.27 15.42
C TYR A 78 8.33 -4.98 15.78
N PHE A 79 8.98 -4.19 14.96
CA PHE A 79 10.27 -3.60 15.30
C PHE A 79 10.34 -2.14 14.87
N LEU A 80 11.16 -1.38 15.59
CA LEU A 80 11.54 0.00 15.30
C LEU A 80 13.04 0.04 15.05
N ALA A 81 13.46 0.70 13.97
CA ALA A 81 14.86 0.93 13.64
C ALA A 81 15.12 2.39 13.30
N THR A 82 16.37 2.83 13.43
CA THR A 82 16.80 4.21 13.18
C THR A 82 17.94 4.27 12.16
N ASP A 83 17.90 5.28 11.31
CA ASP A 83 19.01 5.75 10.47
C ASP A 83 19.31 7.20 10.89
N ASP A 84 20.25 7.36 11.82
CA ASP A 84 20.59 8.65 12.39
C ASP A 84 21.31 9.57 11.39
N ALA A 85 21.99 8.97 10.39
CA ALA A 85 22.69 9.73 9.36
C ALA A 85 21.70 10.48 8.44
N ASN A 86 20.56 9.85 8.13
CA ASN A 86 19.52 10.41 7.28
C ASN A 86 18.32 10.96 8.08
N LYS A 87 18.39 10.93 9.42
CA LYS A 87 17.29 11.34 10.33
C LYS A 87 15.98 10.63 9.99
N GLN A 88 16.04 9.32 9.91
CA GLN A 88 14.88 8.48 9.61
C GLN A 88 14.69 7.41 10.68
N GLN A 89 13.44 7.09 10.94
CA GLN A 89 13.04 5.90 11.68
C GLN A 89 12.09 5.08 10.82
N ILE A 90 12.13 3.76 10.97
CA ILE A 90 11.18 2.87 10.31
C ILE A 90 10.54 1.92 11.32
N LEU A 91 9.22 1.87 11.30
CA LEU A 91 8.40 0.98 12.11
C LEU A 91 7.80 -0.08 11.20
N SER A 92 8.21 -1.33 11.40
CA SER A 92 7.70 -2.47 10.64
C SER A 92 6.83 -3.35 11.52
N VAL A 93 5.67 -3.77 10.98
CA VAL A 93 4.72 -4.62 11.69
C VAL A 93 4.48 -5.90 10.89
N ARG A 94 4.71 -7.05 11.54
CA ARG A 94 4.38 -8.37 11.00
C ARG A 94 2.88 -8.65 11.16
N GLY A 95 2.28 -9.19 10.11
CA GLY A 95 0.95 -9.79 10.21
C GLY A 95 0.94 -11.13 10.96
N THR A 96 -0.23 -11.74 11.04
CA THR A 96 -0.34 -13.09 11.61
C THR A 96 0.23 -14.14 10.66
N SER A 97 0.81 -15.21 11.22
CA SER A 97 1.25 -16.37 10.44
C SER A 97 0.09 -17.23 9.95
N ASN A 98 -1.10 -17.09 10.53
CA ASN A 98 -2.30 -17.81 10.16
C ASN A 98 -3.36 -16.85 9.59
N VAL A 99 -3.11 -16.42 8.36
CA VAL A 99 -3.94 -15.45 7.65
C VAL A 99 -5.35 -15.96 7.42
N GLU A 100 -5.52 -17.26 7.12
CA GLU A 100 -6.83 -17.88 6.85
C GLU A 100 -7.76 -17.73 8.05
N ASN A 101 -7.33 -18.19 9.23
CA ASN A 101 -8.14 -18.06 10.45
C ASN A 101 -8.35 -16.60 10.83
N ALA A 102 -7.32 -15.77 10.67
CA ALA A 102 -7.46 -14.35 10.99
C ALA A 102 -8.48 -13.63 10.12
N MET A 103 -8.61 -14.00 8.84
CA MET A 103 -9.61 -13.40 7.94
C MET A 103 -11.03 -13.88 8.22
N VAL A 104 -11.19 -15.10 8.76
CA VAL A 104 -12.50 -15.66 9.13
C VAL A 104 -12.96 -15.10 10.49
N ASP A 105 -12.03 -14.94 11.45
CA ASP A 105 -12.35 -14.55 12.83
C ASP A 105 -12.38 -13.03 13.05
N VAL A 106 -11.97 -12.24 12.07
CA VAL A 106 -11.93 -10.77 12.19
C VAL A 106 -13.34 -10.19 12.13
N ALA A 107 -13.83 -9.71 13.26
CA ALA A 107 -15.03 -8.88 13.31
C ALA A 107 -14.77 -7.56 12.57
N PHE A 108 -15.44 -7.36 11.43
CA PHE A 108 -15.30 -6.17 10.59
C PHE A 108 -16.07 -4.97 11.17
N GLN A 109 -15.71 -4.53 12.38
CA GLN A 109 -16.35 -3.38 13.01
C GLN A 109 -15.51 -2.11 12.86
N LEU A 110 -16.14 -1.06 12.33
CA LEU A 110 -15.61 0.30 12.35
C LEU A 110 -16.03 1.00 13.63
N LEU A 111 -15.07 1.29 14.49
CA LEU A 111 -15.32 2.00 15.75
C LEU A 111 -14.61 3.36 15.78
N PRO A 112 -15.21 4.37 16.45
CA PRO A 112 -14.56 5.65 16.68
C PRO A 112 -13.23 5.47 17.39
N ASN A 113 -12.17 6.08 16.84
CA ASN A 113 -10.83 6.00 17.40
C ASN A 113 -10.42 7.33 18.06
N LYS A 114 -9.92 7.24 19.30
CA LYS A 114 -9.57 8.42 20.11
C LYS A 114 -8.36 9.22 19.60
N HIS A 115 -7.39 8.56 18.95
CA HIS A 115 -6.19 9.23 18.45
C HIS A 115 -6.45 10.01 17.17
N THR A 116 -7.25 9.43 16.29
CA THR A 116 -7.47 9.96 14.95
C THR A 116 -8.78 10.71 14.79
N GLY A 117 -9.76 10.48 15.66
CA GLY A 117 -11.11 11.04 15.56
C GLY A 117 -11.90 10.54 14.34
N ILE A 118 -11.48 9.46 13.70
CA ILE A 118 -12.20 8.76 12.62
C ILE A 118 -12.60 7.36 13.08
N LYS A 119 -13.43 6.68 12.27
CA LYS A 119 -13.70 5.26 12.49
C LYS A 119 -12.59 4.41 11.90
N LEU A 120 -12.07 3.47 12.69
CA LEU A 120 -11.07 2.49 12.29
C LEU A 120 -11.56 1.07 12.56
N HIS A 121 -11.04 0.11 11.81
CA HIS A 121 -11.22 -1.32 12.06
C HIS A 121 -10.72 -1.67 13.45
N GLN A 122 -11.59 -2.20 14.31
CA GLN A 122 -11.35 -2.39 15.74
C GLN A 122 -10.07 -3.20 16.03
N GLY A 123 -9.93 -4.37 15.41
CA GLY A 123 -8.82 -5.27 15.72
C GLY A 123 -7.46 -4.70 15.31
N PHE A 124 -7.40 -4.03 14.14
CA PHE A 124 -6.14 -3.39 13.68
C PHE A 124 -5.79 -2.17 14.54
N ALA A 125 -6.80 -1.39 14.94
CA ALA A 125 -6.61 -0.25 15.83
C ALA A 125 -6.10 -0.67 17.21
N GLN A 126 -6.58 -1.78 17.78
CA GLN A 126 -6.08 -2.32 19.05
C GLN A 126 -4.59 -2.70 18.97
N SER A 127 -4.17 -3.35 17.87
CA SER A 127 -2.76 -3.67 17.66
C SER A 127 -1.91 -2.39 17.53
N ALA A 128 -2.40 -1.40 16.77
CA ALA A 128 -1.72 -0.11 16.59
C ALA A 128 -1.65 0.68 17.91
N ASP A 129 -2.71 0.70 18.73
CA ASP A 129 -2.73 1.34 20.06
C ASP A 129 -1.61 0.79 20.96
N TYR A 130 -1.51 -0.54 21.03
CA TYR A 130 -0.47 -1.18 21.84
C TYR A 130 0.94 -0.82 21.35
N ILE A 131 1.19 -0.94 20.06
CA ILE A 131 2.51 -0.64 19.48
C ILE A 131 2.85 0.83 19.70
N PHE A 132 1.93 1.75 19.42
CA PHE A 132 2.14 3.19 19.59
C PHE A 132 2.52 3.54 21.04
N ASP A 133 1.81 2.97 22.02
CA ASP A 133 2.11 3.19 23.44
C ASP A 133 3.52 2.71 23.81
N LYS A 134 4.03 1.66 23.19
CA LYS A 134 5.39 1.14 23.44
C LYS A 134 6.49 1.95 22.75
N VAL A 135 6.25 2.39 21.52
CA VAL A 135 7.31 3.04 20.72
C VAL A 135 7.36 4.56 20.90
N LYS A 136 6.27 5.22 21.33
CA LYS A 136 6.18 6.70 21.38
C LYS A 136 7.32 7.39 22.15
N THR A 137 7.91 6.75 23.15
CA THR A 137 9.05 7.27 23.92
C THR A 137 10.40 7.07 23.25
N ARG A 138 10.44 6.27 22.17
CA ARG A 138 11.64 5.94 21.38
C ARG A 138 11.63 6.62 20.01
N LEU A 139 10.52 7.30 19.68
CA LEU A 139 10.38 8.05 18.44
C LEU A 139 11.04 9.43 18.59
N ASN A 140 11.78 9.82 17.57
CA ASN A 140 12.39 11.13 17.49
C ASN A 140 11.52 12.07 16.63
N LYS A 141 11.06 13.19 17.20
CA LYS A 141 10.20 14.16 16.49
C LYS A 141 10.93 14.95 15.40
N ASP A 142 12.25 14.93 15.41
CA ASP A 142 13.07 15.62 14.39
C ASP A 142 13.42 14.69 13.21
N TYR A 143 12.86 13.47 13.21
CA TYR A 143 13.10 12.45 12.18
C TYR A 143 11.84 12.19 11.36
N HIS A 144 12.03 11.84 10.10
CA HIS A 144 10.97 11.26 9.28
C HIS A 144 10.67 9.83 9.74
N ILE A 145 9.42 9.56 10.09
CA ILE A 145 9.01 8.24 10.57
C ILE A 145 8.29 7.50 9.46
N ASN A 146 8.93 6.47 8.93
CA ASN A 146 8.39 5.60 7.91
C ASN A 146 7.65 4.43 8.55
N THR A 147 6.61 3.91 7.90
CA THR A 147 5.93 2.70 8.36
C THR A 147 5.79 1.69 7.24
N THR A 148 5.91 0.40 7.59
CA THR A 148 5.74 -0.71 6.66
C THR A 148 5.15 -1.93 7.36
N GLY A 149 4.62 -2.85 6.57
CA GLY A 149 4.14 -4.12 7.06
C GLY A 149 3.39 -4.90 5.98
N HIS A 150 3.16 -6.16 6.28
CA HIS A 150 2.48 -7.09 5.38
C HIS A 150 1.19 -7.59 6.00
N SER A 151 0.14 -7.79 5.18
CA SER A 151 -1.13 -8.35 5.64
C SER A 151 -1.76 -7.47 6.75
N LEU A 152 -2.21 -8.08 7.84
CA LEU A 152 -2.69 -7.41 9.06
C LEU A 152 -1.65 -6.44 9.65
N GLY A 153 -0.35 -6.76 9.51
CA GLY A 153 0.73 -5.85 9.90
C GLY A 153 0.77 -4.59 9.05
N GLY A 154 0.46 -4.70 7.75
CA GLY A 154 0.29 -3.54 6.88
C GLY A 154 -0.88 -2.65 7.30
N ALA A 155 -2.00 -3.26 7.73
CA ALA A 155 -3.14 -2.52 8.28
C ALA A 155 -2.77 -1.76 9.57
N ALA A 156 -2.07 -2.43 10.50
CA ALA A 156 -1.58 -1.79 11.72
C ALA A 156 -0.55 -0.69 11.43
N ALA A 157 0.36 -0.90 10.47
CA ALA A 157 1.35 0.09 10.05
C ALA A 157 0.71 1.36 9.47
N LEU A 158 -0.35 1.24 8.66
CA LEU A 158 -1.10 2.39 8.17
C LEU A 158 -1.82 3.14 9.29
N ILE A 159 -2.43 2.43 10.24
CA ILE A 159 -3.07 3.07 11.40
C ILE A 159 -2.02 3.77 12.28
N LEU A 160 -0.84 3.16 12.47
CA LEU A 160 0.28 3.79 13.18
C LEU A 160 0.73 5.08 12.51
N ALA A 161 0.81 5.12 11.17
CA ALA A 161 1.08 6.35 10.43
C ALA A 161 0.03 7.45 10.72
N MET A 162 -1.26 7.09 10.79
CA MET A 162 -2.32 8.02 11.17
C MET A 162 -2.18 8.51 12.63
N TYR A 163 -1.74 7.65 13.56
CA TYR A 163 -1.49 8.06 14.96
C TYR A 163 -0.29 8.98 15.08
N LEU A 164 0.77 8.70 14.33
CA LEU A 164 1.96 9.53 14.25
C LEU A 164 1.62 10.93 13.74
N ASP A 165 0.90 11.03 12.63
CA ASP A 165 0.43 12.30 12.05
C ASP A 165 -0.45 13.08 13.04
N ALA A 166 -1.44 12.43 13.65
CA ALA A 166 -2.29 13.04 14.68
C ALA A 166 -1.51 13.45 15.93
N GLY A 167 -0.39 12.80 16.23
CA GLY A 167 0.53 13.11 17.33
C GLY A 167 1.57 14.19 16.98
N GLY A 168 1.53 14.75 15.77
CA GLY A 168 2.43 15.82 15.31
C GLY A 168 3.87 15.32 15.04
N TYR A 169 4.03 14.06 14.64
CA TYR A 169 5.28 13.53 14.09
C TYR A 169 5.34 13.77 12.58
N ASP A 170 6.54 13.87 12.05
CA ASP A 170 6.76 13.94 10.60
C ASP A 170 6.68 12.54 10.01
N VAL A 171 5.54 12.22 9.37
CA VAL A 171 5.30 10.93 8.74
C VAL A 171 5.89 10.93 7.34
N GLY A 172 6.86 10.05 7.13
CA GLY A 172 7.48 9.83 5.83
C GLY A 172 6.64 8.89 4.96
N LYS A 173 7.29 7.88 4.36
CA LYS A 173 6.63 6.92 3.49
C LYS A 173 5.86 5.86 4.29
N VAL A 174 4.66 5.55 3.82
CA VAL A 174 3.83 4.43 4.28
C VAL A 174 3.73 3.42 3.14
N ILE A 175 4.53 2.35 3.19
CA ILE A 175 4.54 1.33 2.14
C ILE A 175 4.10 0.00 2.73
N THR A 176 2.96 -0.52 2.25
CA THR A 176 2.36 -1.74 2.77
C THR A 176 2.18 -2.81 1.69
N PHE A 177 2.17 -4.07 2.09
CA PHE A 177 2.08 -5.22 1.20
C PHE A 177 0.86 -6.06 1.56
N GLY A 178 -0.03 -6.30 0.62
CA GLY A 178 -1.23 -7.12 0.85
C GLY A 178 -2.14 -6.61 1.98
N GLN A 179 -2.19 -5.30 2.20
CA GLN A 179 -2.89 -4.67 3.32
C GLN A 179 -4.41 -4.67 3.10
N PRO A 180 -5.22 -5.15 4.07
CA PRO A 180 -6.68 -4.99 4.06
C PRO A 180 -7.12 -3.56 4.36
N LYS A 181 -8.40 -3.26 4.12
CA LYS A 181 -8.97 -1.94 4.40
C LYS A 181 -9.03 -1.68 5.92
N VAL A 182 -8.76 -0.44 6.33
CA VAL A 182 -8.66 -0.07 7.76
C VAL A 182 -9.68 0.97 8.21
N THR A 183 -10.30 1.70 7.30
CA THR A 183 -11.19 2.83 7.60
C THR A 183 -12.27 2.97 6.53
N ASN A 184 -13.20 3.90 6.73
CA ASN A 184 -14.22 4.26 5.75
C ASN A 184 -13.75 5.43 4.84
N MET A 185 -14.61 5.83 3.91
CA MET A 185 -14.34 6.95 2.98
C MET A 185 -14.00 8.26 3.71
N SER A 186 -14.66 8.54 4.83
CA SER A 186 -14.38 9.75 5.63
C SER A 186 -12.97 9.74 6.22
N GLY A 187 -12.56 8.59 6.76
CA GLY A 187 -11.19 8.41 7.28
C GLY A 187 -10.14 8.49 6.19
N SER A 188 -10.39 7.86 5.05
CA SER A 188 -9.50 7.93 3.89
C SER A 188 -9.30 9.39 3.41
N ARG A 189 -10.35 10.18 3.33
CA ARG A 189 -10.25 11.60 2.96
C ARG A 189 -9.45 12.42 3.97
N LYS A 190 -9.64 12.19 5.27
CA LYS A 190 -8.94 12.92 6.32
C LYS A 190 -7.44 12.76 6.25
N TYR A 191 -6.96 11.57 5.91
CA TYR A 191 -5.53 11.21 5.86
C TYR A 191 -4.98 11.12 4.43
N SER A 192 -5.67 11.68 3.43
CA SER A 192 -5.25 11.63 2.02
C SER A 192 -3.94 12.38 1.73
N HIS A 193 -3.44 13.19 2.67
CA HIS A 193 -2.16 13.89 2.57
C HIS A 193 -0.95 12.99 2.90
N LEU A 194 -1.15 11.82 3.50
CA LEU A 194 -0.05 10.88 3.78
C LEU A 194 0.45 10.22 2.49
N ASP A 195 1.78 10.06 2.36
CA ASP A 195 2.43 9.35 1.23
C ASP A 195 2.26 7.83 1.40
N VAL A 196 1.08 7.33 1.03
CA VAL A 196 0.71 5.92 1.18
C VAL A 196 0.75 5.20 -0.16
N THR A 197 1.59 4.17 -0.25
CA THR A 197 1.63 3.20 -1.35
C THR A 197 1.27 1.81 -0.84
N ARG A 198 0.15 1.28 -1.31
CA ARG A 198 -0.32 -0.08 -1.05
C ARG A 198 0.09 -1.00 -2.19
N VAL A 199 1.08 -1.84 -1.95
CA VAL A 199 1.56 -2.81 -2.94
C VAL A 199 0.69 -4.06 -2.89
N VAL A 200 0.15 -4.46 -4.03
CA VAL A 200 -0.73 -5.62 -4.16
C VAL A 200 -0.34 -6.49 -5.35
N THR A 201 -0.76 -7.76 -5.35
CA THR A 201 -0.66 -8.64 -6.52
C THR A 201 -2.04 -8.88 -7.12
N PRO A 202 -2.17 -9.19 -8.43
CA PRO A 202 -3.47 -9.36 -9.08
C PRO A 202 -4.35 -10.44 -8.45
N LYS A 203 -3.74 -11.46 -7.84
CA LYS A 203 -4.46 -12.62 -7.28
C LYS A 203 -4.53 -12.66 -5.77
N ASP A 204 -4.02 -11.63 -5.09
CA ASP A 204 -4.14 -11.50 -3.64
C ASP A 204 -5.49 -10.90 -3.28
N MET A 205 -6.31 -11.66 -2.57
CA MET A 205 -7.65 -11.25 -2.14
C MET A 205 -7.65 -10.50 -0.80
N VAL A 206 -6.58 -10.57 -0.01
CA VAL A 206 -6.52 -9.92 1.31
C VAL A 206 -6.70 -8.40 1.24
N PRO A 207 -6.13 -7.66 0.26
CA PRO A 207 -6.41 -6.24 0.11
C PRO A 207 -7.88 -5.89 -0.15
N LEU A 208 -8.70 -6.84 -0.59
CA LEU A 208 -10.09 -6.59 -0.93
C LEU A 208 -11.03 -6.66 0.27
N VAL A 209 -10.56 -7.24 1.40
CA VAL A 209 -11.37 -7.34 2.63
C VAL A 209 -11.27 -6.08 3.49
N PRO A 210 -12.33 -5.74 4.25
CA PRO A 210 -13.67 -6.31 4.18
C PRO A 210 -14.32 -6.12 2.81
N PRO A 211 -15.16 -7.08 2.35
CA PRO A 211 -15.93 -6.91 1.12
C PRO A 211 -16.92 -5.75 1.27
N LEU A 212 -17.50 -5.32 0.15
CA LEU A 212 -18.59 -4.34 0.18
C LEU A 212 -19.84 -5.00 0.77
N ASP A 213 -20.35 -4.48 1.88
CA ASP A 213 -21.63 -4.86 2.44
C ASP A 213 -22.70 -3.86 1.96
N PRO A 214 -23.81 -4.32 1.34
CA PRO A 214 -24.93 -3.45 0.98
C PRO A 214 -25.51 -2.66 2.16
N MET A 215 -25.45 -3.19 3.38
CA MET A 215 -25.88 -2.47 4.59
C MET A 215 -24.96 -1.30 4.95
N ASP A 216 -23.66 -1.41 4.68
CA ASP A 216 -22.70 -0.33 4.87
C ASP A 216 -22.96 0.83 3.90
N LEU A 217 -23.45 0.54 2.70
CA LEU A 217 -23.91 1.56 1.74
C LEU A 217 -24.99 2.45 2.33
N MET A 218 -25.96 1.85 3.03
CA MET A 218 -27.07 2.59 3.67
C MET A 218 -26.59 3.46 4.84
N ASN A 219 -25.56 3.02 5.55
CA ASN A 219 -25.02 3.70 6.74
C ASN A 219 -23.87 4.66 6.44
N MET A 220 -23.44 4.80 5.18
CA MET A 220 -22.27 5.57 4.76
C MET A 220 -20.95 5.13 5.42
N ASP A 221 -20.89 3.91 5.92
CA ASP A 221 -19.73 3.32 6.63
C ASP A 221 -18.94 2.31 5.75
N ILE A 222 -18.98 2.50 4.44
CA ILE A 222 -18.27 1.65 3.49
C ILE A 222 -16.77 1.72 3.77
N TYR A 223 -16.17 0.55 3.95
CA TYR A 223 -14.72 0.44 4.01
C TYR A 223 -14.07 0.96 2.73
N TRP A 224 -13.07 1.82 2.89
CA TRP A 224 -12.39 2.47 1.80
C TRP A 224 -10.88 2.42 1.97
N HIS A 225 -10.15 2.28 0.86
CA HIS A 225 -8.71 2.37 0.88
C HIS A 225 -8.21 3.81 0.91
N LEU A 226 -7.02 4.00 1.52
CA LEU A 226 -6.24 5.23 1.51
C LEU A 226 -5.01 5.04 0.62
N GLY A 227 -4.61 6.08 -0.09
CA GLY A 227 -3.39 6.12 -0.90
C GLY A 227 -3.48 5.37 -2.22
N THR A 228 -2.37 5.36 -2.93
CA THR A 228 -2.21 4.71 -4.24
C THR A 228 -2.07 3.20 -4.11
N GLU A 229 -2.81 2.44 -4.90
CA GLU A 229 -2.64 1.01 -5.05
C GLU A 229 -1.70 0.72 -6.22
N LEU A 230 -0.56 0.09 -5.93
CA LEU A 230 0.40 -0.36 -6.93
C LEU A 230 0.24 -1.86 -7.14
N VAL A 231 -0.28 -2.24 -8.31
CA VAL A 231 -0.53 -3.63 -8.68
C VAL A 231 0.69 -4.18 -9.40
N LEU A 232 1.35 -5.17 -8.80
CA LEU A 232 2.53 -5.85 -9.37
C LEU A 232 2.09 -6.88 -10.40
N LEU A 233 2.21 -6.55 -11.68
CA LEU A 233 1.96 -7.48 -12.78
C LEU A 233 3.18 -8.37 -13.09
N GLN A 234 3.05 -9.34 -13.98
CA GLN A 234 4.15 -10.22 -14.37
C GLN A 234 5.28 -9.45 -15.09
N GLY A 235 6.50 -9.97 -14.97
CA GLY A 235 7.67 -9.36 -15.58
C GLY A 235 7.97 -7.96 -15.04
N ASN A 236 8.25 -7.01 -15.92
CA ASN A 236 8.60 -5.64 -15.56
C ASN A 236 7.41 -4.68 -15.54
N THR A 237 6.16 -5.17 -15.72
CA THR A 237 4.97 -4.31 -15.78
C THR A 237 4.28 -4.15 -14.43
N TYR A 238 3.64 -3.00 -14.23
CA TYR A 238 2.81 -2.69 -13.07
C TYR A 238 1.69 -1.73 -13.47
N SER A 239 0.66 -1.64 -12.62
CA SER A 239 -0.42 -0.65 -12.74
C SER A 239 -0.59 0.15 -11.46
N GLU A 240 -1.18 1.32 -11.57
CA GLU A 240 -1.56 2.15 -10.42
C GLU A 240 -3.02 2.49 -10.50
N LEU A 241 -3.67 2.32 -9.35
CA LEU A 241 -5.08 2.57 -9.16
C LEU A 241 -5.29 3.47 -7.94
N GLU A 242 -6.29 4.32 -7.99
CA GLU A 242 -6.70 5.19 -6.89
C GLU A 242 -8.21 5.23 -6.75
N GLY A 243 -8.69 5.58 -5.57
CA GLY A 243 -10.09 5.86 -5.31
C GLY A 243 -11.01 4.75 -5.80
N VAL A 244 -11.89 5.09 -6.75
CA VAL A 244 -12.91 4.17 -7.28
C VAL A 244 -12.28 3.01 -8.05
N ASP A 245 -11.24 3.27 -8.86
CA ASP A 245 -10.61 2.22 -9.68
C ASP A 245 -9.99 1.12 -8.79
N SER A 246 -9.34 1.52 -7.69
CA SER A 246 -8.85 0.56 -6.69
C SER A 246 -9.98 -0.25 -6.04
N MET A 247 -11.14 0.37 -5.79
CA MET A 247 -12.31 -0.34 -5.25
C MET A 247 -12.96 -1.27 -6.27
N MET A 248 -12.98 -0.89 -7.55
CA MET A 248 -13.55 -1.71 -8.63
C MET A 248 -12.76 -3.00 -8.85
N ARG A 249 -11.46 -3.05 -8.51
CA ARG A 249 -10.69 -4.30 -8.58
C ARG A 249 -11.31 -5.44 -7.75
N ALA A 250 -12.05 -5.11 -6.69
CA ALA A 250 -12.77 -6.12 -5.92
C ALA A 250 -13.84 -6.88 -6.73
N THR A 251 -14.31 -6.32 -7.85
CA THR A 251 -15.30 -6.96 -8.71
C THR A 251 -14.74 -8.18 -9.45
N ASP A 252 -13.44 -8.24 -9.69
CA ASP A 252 -12.77 -9.37 -10.33
C ASP A 252 -12.91 -10.67 -9.49
N PHE A 253 -13.27 -10.54 -8.20
CA PHE A 253 -13.33 -11.64 -7.24
C PHE A 253 -14.73 -11.88 -6.64
N LEU A 254 -15.79 -11.30 -7.22
CA LEU A 254 -17.15 -11.40 -6.67
C LEU A 254 -17.65 -12.83 -6.45
N ASN A 255 -17.10 -13.79 -7.19
CA ASN A 255 -17.48 -15.21 -7.15
C ASN A 255 -16.38 -16.10 -6.54
N GLU A 256 -15.28 -15.53 -6.06
CA GLU A 256 -14.18 -16.28 -5.46
C GLU A 256 -14.27 -16.27 -3.94
N MET A 257 -14.05 -17.43 -3.33
CA MET A 257 -13.93 -17.56 -1.88
C MET A 257 -12.46 -17.51 -1.47
N LEU A 258 -12.18 -16.98 -0.27
CA LEU A 258 -10.86 -17.09 0.36
C LEU A 258 -10.53 -18.58 0.58
N THR A 259 -9.58 -19.10 -0.18
CA THR A 259 -9.11 -20.48 -0.10
C THR A 259 -7.60 -20.49 0.15
N GLN A 260 -7.06 -21.60 0.68
CA GLN A 260 -5.60 -21.77 0.81
C GLN A 260 -4.86 -21.53 -0.51
N LYS A 261 -5.45 -21.90 -1.65
CA LYS A 261 -4.86 -21.68 -2.96
C LYS A 261 -4.73 -20.19 -3.29
N ASN A 262 -5.73 -19.38 -2.93
CA ASN A 262 -5.73 -17.95 -3.17
C ASN A 262 -4.75 -17.24 -2.22
N LEU A 263 -4.59 -17.75 -0.98
CA LEU A 263 -3.63 -17.22 -0.01
C LEU A 263 -2.16 -17.42 -0.40
N GLN A 264 -1.84 -18.35 -1.32
CA GLN A 264 -0.46 -18.49 -1.83
C GLN A 264 0.04 -17.22 -2.52
N HIS A 265 -0.87 -16.42 -3.10
CA HIS A 265 -0.53 -15.14 -3.74
C HIS A 265 -0.28 -14.00 -2.74
N HIS A 266 -0.58 -14.26 -1.47
CA HIS A 266 -0.43 -13.31 -0.37
C HIS A 266 0.96 -13.35 0.30
N TYR A 267 1.78 -14.38 0.08
CA TYR A 267 3.09 -14.47 0.74
C TYR A 267 4.08 -13.40 0.26
N MET A 268 4.89 -12.85 1.18
CA MET A 268 5.90 -11.82 0.87
C MET A 268 6.87 -12.24 -0.22
N THR A 269 7.20 -13.53 -0.32
CA THR A 269 8.04 -14.06 -1.39
C THR A 269 7.47 -13.80 -2.79
N VAL A 270 6.14 -13.80 -2.95
CA VAL A 270 5.49 -13.47 -4.23
C VAL A 270 5.66 -11.99 -4.55
N TYR A 271 5.49 -11.11 -3.57
CA TYR A 271 5.69 -9.67 -3.71
C TYR A 271 7.13 -9.35 -4.12
N ILE A 272 8.12 -9.89 -3.40
CA ILE A 272 9.54 -9.68 -3.69
C ILE A 272 9.89 -10.19 -5.09
N ASN A 273 9.42 -11.38 -5.46
CA ASN A 273 9.66 -11.96 -6.78
C ASN A 273 9.04 -11.12 -7.92
N LEU A 274 7.90 -10.49 -7.69
CA LEU A 274 7.26 -9.59 -8.67
C LEU A 274 7.90 -8.20 -8.71
N ILE A 275 8.48 -7.71 -7.62
CA ILE A 275 9.21 -6.43 -7.57
C ILE A 275 10.55 -6.54 -8.29
N THR A 276 11.30 -7.64 -8.09
CA THR A 276 12.67 -7.81 -8.56
C THR A 276 12.87 -7.50 -10.05
N PRO A 277 12.06 -7.97 -11.00
CA PRO A 277 12.24 -7.65 -12.41
C PRO A 277 12.06 -6.16 -12.74
N LYS A 278 11.38 -5.41 -11.88
CA LYS A 278 11.07 -3.98 -12.05
C LYS A 278 12.21 -3.07 -11.59
N LEU A 279 13.19 -3.60 -10.88
CA LEU A 279 14.37 -2.85 -10.43
C LEU A 279 15.20 -2.28 -11.59
N VAL A 280 15.20 -2.97 -12.72
CA VAL A 280 15.99 -2.58 -13.89
C VAL A 280 15.20 -1.71 -14.86
N ASN A 281 13.95 -2.10 -15.14
CA ASN A 281 13.13 -1.44 -16.15
C ASN A 281 11.65 -1.67 -15.82
N ALA A 282 11.10 -0.82 -14.97
CA ALA A 282 9.67 -0.85 -14.65
C ALA A 282 8.86 -0.15 -15.76
N LYS A 283 7.71 -0.72 -16.12
CA LYS A 283 6.81 -0.18 -17.12
C LYS A 283 5.39 -0.11 -16.58
N ARG A 284 4.86 1.10 -16.43
CA ARG A 284 3.45 1.30 -16.10
C ARG A 284 2.57 0.96 -17.29
N VAL A 285 1.50 0.20 -17.03
CA VAL A 285 0.47 -0.16 -18.01
C VAL A 285 -0.90 0.06 -17.40
N PRO A 286 -1.96 0.29 -18.20
CA PRO A 286 -3.33 0.29 -17.68
C PRO A 286 -3.65 -1.04 -16.99
N TYR A 287 -4.44 -1.00 -15.92
CA TYR A 287 -4.99 -2.21 -15.31
C TYR A 287 -6.19 -2.66 -16.13
N GLU A 288 -6.18 -3.89 -16.60
CA GLU A 288 -7.29 -4.49 -17.30
C GLU A 288 -8.14 -5.27 -16.29
N ASN A 289 -9.35 -4.78 -16.00
CA ASN A 289 -10.35 -5.52 -15.25
C ASN A 289 -11.01 -6.52 -16.17
N ASP A 290 -11.14 -7.77 -15.73
CA ASP A 290 -11.91 -8.80 -16.43
C ASP A 290 -13.44 -8.52 -16.38
N PHE A 291 -13.86 -7.55 -15.56
CA PHE A 291 -15.25 -7.17 -15.38
C PHE A 291 -15.63 -5.98 -16.27
N SER A 292 -16.50 -6.23 -17.25
CA SER A 292 -17.17 -5.20 -18.02
C SER A 292 -18.55 -4.92 -17.41
N ILE A 293 -18.82 -3.65 -17.02
CA ILE A 293 -20.15 -3.21 -16.61
C ILE A 293 -21.21 -3.51 -17.70
N TYR A 294 -20.81 -3.55 -18.97
CA TYR A 294 -21.67 -3.91 -20.09
C TYR A 294 -22.10 -5.39 -20.07
N ASP A 295 -21.26 -6.29 -19.52
CA ASP A 295 -21.61 -7.70 -19.40
C ASP A 295 -22.66 -7.94 -18.31
N TRP A 296 -22.78 -7.07 -17.32
CA TRP A 296 -23.80 -7.17 -16.29
C TRP A 296 -25.16 -6.65 -16.75
N PHE A 297 -25.18 -5.52 -17.45
CA PHE A 297 -26.45 -4.94 -17.95
C PHE A 297 -26.96 -5.63 -19.25
N GLY A 298 -26.09 -6.36 -19.99
CA GLY A 298 -26.45 -7.05 -21.23
C GLY A 298 -27.08 -8.43 -21.07
N LYS A 299 -27.00 -9.06 -19.89
CA LYS A 299 -27.57 -10.41 -19.64
C LYS A 299 -29.00 -10.41 -19.07
N SER A 300 -29.68 -9.29 -18.98
CA SER A 300 -31.04 -9.21 -18.47
C SER A 300 -32.14 -9.20 -19.55
N SER A 301 -31.81 -9.58 -20.80
CA SER A 301 -32.80 -9.65 -21.89
C SER A 301 -32.49 -10.79 -22.85
N GLU A 302 -32.67 -12.04 -22.39
CA GLU A 302 -33.07 -13.16 -23.23
C GLU A 302 -33.90 -14.18 -22.40
#